data_da7a2fa1e62dce38d243d1f5c33537cd
#
_entry.id   da7a2fa1e62dce38d243d1f5c33537cd
#
_cell.length_a   1.000
_cell.length_b   1.000
_cell.length_c   1.000
_cell.angle_alpha   90.00
_cell.angle_beta   90.00
_cell.angle_gamma   90.00
#
_symmetry.space_group_name_H-M   'P 1'
#
loop_
_entity.id
_entity.type
_entity.pdbx_description
1 polymer ?
#
loop_
_entity_poly.entity_id
_entity_poly.type
_entity_poly.pdbx_seq_one_letter_code
_entity_poly.pdbx_strand_id
1 'polypeptide(L)'
;MGIMESIDIGANALKTHGLRIDIHAKNIANIDTPNYVRRIPVLNATEDISFRVVLNQMKNDVYGTGTLPYTQGGVVFTGVVEDPTLGERIYRPGHPDADANGYIRSSNVNAMVDMADAIMAQRAYEANLALVYISKSMAAKAVEIGR
;
A
#
# COMPACT_ATOMS: atom_id res chain seq x y z
N MET A 1 -2.07 20.41 -12.34
CA MET A 1 -2.55 19.01 -12.29
C MET A 1 -3.29 18.70 -13.59
N GLY A 2 -2.68 17.90 -14.46
CA GLY A 2 -3.32 17.48 -15.71
C GLY A 2 -4.24 16.27 -15.48
N ILE A 3 -5.24 16.07 -16.33
CA ILE A 3 -6.17 14.92 -16.22
C ILE A 3 -5.40 13.58 -16.27
N MET A 4 -4.39 13.48 -17.12
CA MET A 4 -3.54 12.26 -17.21
C MET A 4 -2.87 11.94 -15.90
N GLU A 5 -2.42 12.91 -15.20
CA GLU A 5 -1.75 12.81 -13.93
C GLU A 5 -2.68 12.32 -12.80
N SER A 6 -3.90 12.80 -12.74
CA SER A 6 -4.90 12.29 -11.79
C SER A 6 -5.22 10.81 -12.06
N ILE A 7 -5.16 10.37 -13.32
CA ILE A 7 -5.31 8.96 -13.70
C ILE A 7 -4.11 8.14 -13.21
N ASP A 8 -2.89 8.63 -13.39
CA ASP A 8 -1.67 7.94 -12.96
C ASP A 8 -1.60 7.80 -11.42
N ILE A 9 -1.95 8.86 -10.68
CA ILE A 9 -2.07 8.81 -9.22
C ILE A 9 -3.11 7.76 -8.80
N GLY A 10 -4.28 7.77 -9.44
CA GLY A 10 -5.34 6.80 -9.18
C GLY A 10 -4.90 5.36 -9.50
N ALA A 11 -4.19 5.13 -10.59
CA ALA A 11 -3.68 3.82 -10.97
C ALA A 11 -2.65 3.28 -9.95
N ASN A 12 -1.74 4.14 -9.49
CA ASN A 12 -0.78 3.78 -8.44
C ASN A 12 -1.48 3.47 -7.10
N ALA A 13 -2.49 4.25 -6.74
CA ALA A 13 -3.29 4.00 -5.55
C ALA A 13 -4.06 2.67 -5.65
N LEU A 14 -4.67 2.36 -6.80
CA LEU A 14 -5.34 1.07 -7.05
C LEU A 14 -4.37 -0.10 -6.88
N LYS A 15 -3.18 -0.03 -7.49
CA LYS A 15 -2.15 -1.07 -7.34
C LYS A 15 -1.75 -1.25 -5.88
N THR A 16 -1.53 -0.16 -5.18
CA THR A 16 -1.10 -0.15 -3.77
C THR A 16 -2.14 -0.77 -2.85
N HIS A 17 -3.41 -0.36 -2.99
CA HIS A 17 -4.49 -0.92 -2.17
C HIS A 17 -4.81 -2.37 -2.54
N GLY A 18 -4.67 -2.77 -3.81
CA GLY A 18 -4.77 -4.16 -4.23
C GLY A 18 -3.74 -5.05 -3.54
N LEU A 19 -2.47 -4.62 -3.47
CA LEU A 19 -1.42 -5.34 -2.76
C LEU A 19 -1.68 -5.42 -1.24
N ARG A 20 -2.25 -4.36 -0.63
CA ARG A 20 -2.67 -4.41 0.78
C ARG A 20 -3.72 -5.50 1.02
N ILE A 21 -4.77 -5.54 0.20
CA ILE A 21 -5.83 -6.55 0.30
C ILE A 21 -5.22 -7.95 0.21
N ASP A 22 -4.32 -8.18 -0.74
CA ASP A 22 -3.65 -9.48 -0.94
C ASP A 22 -2.82 -9.92 0.29
N ILE A 23 -2.12 -8.98 0.94
CA ILE A 23 -1.33 -9.27 2.14
C ILE A 23 -2.23 -9.64 3.31
N HIS A 24 -3.28 -8.85 3.57
CA HIS A 24 -4.22 -9.15 4.66
C HIS A 24 -4.99 -10.46 4.40
N ALA A 25 -5.37 -10.74 3.16
CA ALA A 25 -5.98 -12.01 2.77
C ALA A 25 -5.03 -13.20 3.03
N LYS A 26 -3.73 -13.05 2.72
CA LYS A 26 -2.71 -14.06 3.03
C LYS A 26 -2.53 -14.26 4.53
N ASN A 27 -2.56 -13.20 5.33
CA ASN A 27 -2.53 -13.32 6.79
C ASN A 27 -3.73 -14.13 7.31
N ILE A 28 -4.94 -13.77 6.88
CA ILE A 28 -6.17 -14.45 7.29
C ILE A 28 -6.15 -15.94 6.87
N ALA A 29 -5.73 -16.23 5.65
CA ALA A 29 -5.64 -17.59 5.14
C ALA A 29 -4.66 -18.47 5.94
N ASN A 30 -3.66 -17.88 6.59
CA ASN A 30 -2.62 -18.57 7.35
C ASN A 30 -2.78 -18.43 8.87
N ILE A 31 -3.96 -18.06 9.36
CA ILE A 31 -4.19 -17.88 10.80
C ILE A 31 -3.94 -19.15 11.61
N ASP A 32 -4.29 -20.31 11.04
CA ASP A 32 -4.11 -21.60 11.67
C ASP A 32 -2.78 -22.30 11.27
N THR A 33 -1.96 -21.65 10.45
CA THR A 33 -0.68 -22.20 10.01
C THR A 33 0.37 -22.05 11.10
N PRO A 34 0.95 -23.13 11.64
CA PRO A 34 2.00 -23.06 12.66
C PRO A 34 3.21 -22.28 12.13
N ASN A 35 3.85 -21.53 13.03
CA ASN A 35 5.04 -20.72 12.74
C ASN A 35 4.84 -19.60 11.70
N TYR A 36 3.61 -19.37 11.24
CA TYR A 36 3.34 -18.26 10.34
C TYR A 36 3.49 -16.92 11.06
N VAL A 37 4.22 -16.00 10.43
CA VAL A 37 4.42 -14.63 10.93
C VAL A 37 3.56 -13.66 10.13
N ARG A 38 2.76 -12.86 10.84
CA ARG A 38 1.91 -11.82 10.29
C ARG A 38 2.73 -10.83 9.45
N ARG A 39 2.24 -10.50 8.27
CA ARG A 39 2.86 -9.56 7.34
C ARG A 39 2.09 -8.24 7.33
N ILE A 40 2.83 -7.15 7.50
CA ILE A 40 2.29 -5.80 7.56
C ILE A 40 2.72 -5.05 6.29
N PRO A 41 1.78 -4.57 5.46
CA PRO A 41 2.12 -3.78 4.28
C PRO A 41 2.62 -2.39 4.67
N VAL A 42 3.76 -1.98 4.10
CA VAL A 42 4.33 -0.65 4.30
C VAL A 42 4.01 0.23 3.09
N LEU A 43 3.44 1.38 3.37
CA LEU A 43 3.05 2.37 2.38
C LEU A 43 3.76 3.68 2.67
N ASN A 44 4.24 4.32 1.61
CA ASN A 44 4.78 5.66 1.70
C ASN A 44 3.99 6.59 0.79
N ALA A 45 3.88 7.85 1.19
CA ALA A 45 3.51 8.88 0.24
C ALA A 45 4.61 8.98 -0.82
N THR A 46 4.21 9.13 -2.08
CA THR A 46 5.17 9.51 -3.12
C THR A 46 5.68 10.88 -2.73
N GLU A 47 6.98 11.00 -2.41
CA GLU A 47 7.53 12.18 -1.78
C GLU A 47 7.21 13.42 -2.58
N ASP A 48 6.53 14.36 -1.94
CA ASP A 48 6.70 15.77 -2.27
C ASP A 48 8.20 16.08 -2.15
N ILE A 49 8.79 16.66 -3.18
CA ILE A 49 10.17 17.12 -3.14
C ILE A 49 10.33 17.90 -1.85
N SER A 50 11.14 17.41 -0.93
CA SER A 50 11.32 18.07 0.34
C SER A 50 11.73 19.52 0.05
N PHE A 51 11.24 20.47 0.84
CA PHE A 51 11.58 21.91 0.74
C PHE A 51 13.09 22.12 0.52
N ARG A 52 13.92 21.23 1.07
CA ARG A 52 15.38 21.24 0.90
C ARG A 52 15.83 20.98 -0.56
N VAL A 53 15.12 20.12 -1.30
CA VAL A 53 15.42 19.84 -2.72
C VAL A 53 14.99 21.04 -3.57
N VAL A 54 13.80 21.59 -3.31
CA VAL A 54 13.31 22.81 -3.96
C VAL A 54 14.28 23.97 -3.71
N LEU A 55 14.71 24.15 -2.47
CA LEU A 55 15.66 25.22 -2.08
C LEU A 55 17.02 25.05 -2.75
N ASN A 56 17.56 23.83 -2.83
CA ASN A 56 18.83 23.54 -3.49
C ASN A 56 18.73 23.76 -5.02
N GLN A 57 17.61 23.41 -5.61
CA GLN A 57 17.35 23.66 -7.04
C GLN A 57 17.22 25.15 -7.33
N MET A 58 16.49 25.89 -6.51
CA MET A 58 16.40 27.36 -6.62
C MET A 58 17.74 28.06 -6.41
N LYS A 59 18.62 27.52 -5.55
CA LYS A 59 19.98 28.05 -5.36
C LYS A 59 20.90 27.80 -6.56
N ASN A 60 20.69 26.69 -7.27
CA ASN A 60 21.51 26.33 -8.43
C ASN A 60 21.00 26.99 -9.73
N ASP A 61 19.71 27.37 -9.78
CA ASP A 61 19.11 28.09 -10.91
C ASP A 61 19.28 29.62 -10.73
N VAL A 62 20.49 30.11 -11.00
CA VAL A 62 20.80 31.55 -10.97
C VAL A 62 20.06 32.34 -12.08
N TYR A 63 19.41 31.68 -13.01
CA TYR A 63 18.74 32.29 -14.18
C TYR A 63 17.32 31.78 -14.42
N GLY A 64 16.50 31.58 -13.40
CA GLY A 64 15.04 31.74 -13.46
C GLY A 64 14.21 30.97 -14.50
N THR A 65 14.72 29.91 -15.10
CA THR A 65 13.95 29.02 -16.00
C THR A 65 13.55 27.70 -15.33
N GLY A 66 13.74 27.61 -14.02
CA GLY A 66 13.44 26.42 -13.24
C GLY A 66 11.94 26.12 -13.20
N THR A 67 11.50 25.24 -14.07
CA THR A 67 10.28 24.46 -13.81
C THR A 67 10.50 23.72 -12.51
N LEU A 68 9.76 24.06 -11.47
CA LEU A 68 9.75 23.27 -10.23
C LEU A 68 9.50 21.82 -10.62
N PRO A 69 10.34 20.87 -10.14
CA PRO A 69 10.10 19.47 -10.40
C PRO A 69 8.73 19.14 -9.86
N TYR A 70 7.84 18.79 -10.77
CA TYR A 70 6.48 18.42 -10.46
C TYR A 70 6.52 17.08 -9.69
N THR A 71 6.04 17.09 -8.47
CA THR A 71 5.87 15.86 -7.69
C THR A 71 4.51 15.27 -7.95
N GLN A 72 4.48 14.08 -8.49
CA GLN A 72 3.27 13.28 -8.49
C GLN A 72 2.98 12.88 -7.04
N GLY A 73 2.05 13.60 -6.39
CA GLY A 73 1.49 13.16 -5.12
C GLY A 73 0.86 11.77 -5.29
N GLY A 74 0.74 11.02 -4.22
CA GLY A 74 0.11 9.71 -4.25
C GLY A 74 0.63 8.80 -3.17
N VAL A 75 0.24 7.52 -3.26
CA VAL A 75 0.67 6.46 -2.35
C VAL A 75 1.38 5.36 -3.13
N VAL A 76 2.47 4.86 -2.59
CA VAL A 76 3.21 3.75 -3.16
C VAL A 76 3.43 2.65 -2.12
N PHE A 77 3.31 1.42 -2.58
CA PHE A 77 3.67 0.25 -1.79
C PHE A 77 5.19 0.08 -1.80
N THR A 78 5.81 0.12 -0.62
CA THR A 78 7.28 0.07 -0.48
C THR A 78 7.77 -1.33 -0.13
N GLY A 79 6.93 -2.12 0.55
CA GLY A 79 7.31 -3.47 0.93
C GLY A 79 6.41 -4.06 2.02
N VAL A 80 6.91 -5.14 2.61
CA VAL A 80 6.24 -5.87 3.69
C VAL A 80 7.21 -5.99 4.85
N VAL A 81 6.72 -5.78 6.06
CA VAL A 81 7.46 -6.01 7.30
C VAL A 81 6.78 -7.14 8.06
N GLU A 82 7.55 -8.03 8.65
CA GLU A 82 7.04 -9.07 9.54
C GLU A 82 6.79 -8.51 10.93
N ASP A 83 5.66 -8.89 11.52
CA ASP A 83 5.30 -8.48 12.90
C ASP A 83 6.23 -9.21 13.88
N PRO A 84 7.02 -8.50 14.69
CA PRO A 84 7.97 -9.11 15.62
C PRO A 84 7.30 -9.82 16.81
N THR A 85 5.99 -9.70 16.98
CA THR A 85 5.28 -10.40 18.05
C THR A 85 5.30 -11.91 17.81
N LEU A 86 5.52 -12.66 18.88
CA LEU A 86 5.57 -14.12 18.80
C LEU A 86 4.17 -14.70 19.01
N GLY A 87 3.81 -15.68 18.20
CA GLY A 87 2.60 -16.48 18.40
C GLY A 87 2.64 -17.27 19.72
N GLU A 88 1.48 -17.66 20.21
CA GLU A 88 1.32 -18.45 21.42
C GLU A 88 1.95 -19.85 21.29
N ARG A 89 2.54 -20.36 22.35
CA ARG A 89 3.09 -21.73 22.38
C ARG A 89 1.99 -22.72 22.73
N ILE A 90 1.76 -23.68 21.83
CA ILE A 90 0.73 -24.73 22.01
C ILE A 90 1.42 -26.06 22.09
N TYR A 91 1.08 -26.88 23.10
CA TYR A 91 1.61 -28.22 23.28
C TYR A 91 0.91 -29.19 22.30
N ARG A 92 1.66 -29.69 21.30
CA ARG A 92 1.22 -30.68 20.31
C ARG A 92 2.38 -31.61 19.92
N PRO A 93 2.73 -32.61 20.75
CA PRO A 93 3.92 -33.43 20.53
C PRO A 93 3.86 -34.34 19.29
N GLY A 94 2.66 -34.53 18.73
CA GLY A 94 2.48 -35.31 17.49
C GLY A 94 2.55 -34.48 16.20
N HIS A 95 2.80 -33.18 16.30
CA HIS A 95 2.87 -32.31 15.12
C HIS A 95 4.26 -32.38 14.48
N PRO A 96 4.40 -32.44 13.13
CA PRO A 96 5.68 -32.48 12.45
C PRO A 96 6.59 -31.29 12.74
N ASP A 97 6.01 -30.12 13.03
CA ASP A 97 6.74 -28.88 13.34
C ASP A 97 6.93 -28.66 14.85
N ALA A 98 6.69 -29.71 15.70
CA ALA A 98 6.88 -29.59 17.13
C ALA A 98 8.39 -29.51 17.48
N ASP A 99 8.72 -28.65 18.44
CA ASP A 99 10.08 -28.57 19.00
C ASP A 99 10.42 -29.82 19.82
N ALA A 100 11.68 -29.94 20.28
CA ALA A 100 12.13 -31.05 21.10
C ALA A 100 11.32 -31.26 22.39
N ASN A 101 10.57 -30.23 22.82
CA ASN A 101 9.70 -30.27 23.99
C ASN A 101 8.22 -30.52 23.65
N GLY A 102 7.91 -30.76 22.36
CA GLY A 102 6.55 -31.01 21.88
C GLY A 102 5.67 -29.77 21.72
N TYR A 103 6.25 -28.58 21.65
CA TYR A 103 5.52 -27.34 21.42
C TYR A 103 5.61 -26.84 19.99
N ILE A 104 4.52 -26.28 19.49
CA ILE A 104 4.46 -25.50 18.26
C ILE A 104 4.13 -24.05 18.59
N ARG A 105 4.48 -23.11 17.71
CA ARG A 105 3.97 -21.74 17.79
C ARG A 105 2.73 -21.59 16.90
N SER A 106 1.68 -20.98 17.43
CA SER A 106 0.57 -20.53 16.61
C SER A 106 1.00 -19.33 15.75
N SER A 107 0.22 -19.05 14.72
CA SER A 107 0.33 -17.78 14.02
C SER A 107 0.09 -16.60 14.97
N ASN A 108 0.77 -15.47 14.74
CA ASN A 108 0.51 -14.19 15.43
C ASN A 108 -0.51 -13.32 14.71
N VAL A 109 -1.24 -13.88 13.76
CA VAL A 109 -2.29 -13.18 13.00
C VAL A 109 -3.52 -12.96 13.87
N ASN A 110 -4.03 -11.72 13.87
CA ASN A 110 -5.33 -11.39 14.43
C ASN A 110 -6.35 -11.21 13.31
N ALA A 111 -7.25 -12.20 13.15
CA ALA A 111 -8.24 -12.20 12.08
C ALA A 111 -9.10 -10.94 12.05
N MET A 112 -9.52 -10.44 13.23
CA MET A 112 -10.39 -9.27 13.32
C MET A 112 -9.68 -7.99 12.84
N VAL A 113 -8.41 -7.83 13.22
CA VAL A 113 -7.58 -6.69 12.78
C VAL A 113 -7.31 -6.77 11.28
N ASP A 114 -6.83 -7.92 10.79
CA ASP A 114 -6.52 -8.07 9.37
C ASP A 114 -7.77 -7.99 8.48
N MET A 115 -8.94 -8.45 8.96
CA MET A 115 -10.22 -8.28 8.26
C MET A 115 -10.64 -6.80 8.19
N ALA A 116 -10.52 -6.07 9.30
CA ALA A 116 -10.82 -4.64 9.32
C ALA A 116 -9.90 -3.85 8.37
N ASP A 117 -8.59 -4.17 8.39
CA ASP A 117 -7.60 -3.56 7.50
C ASP A 117 -7.87 -3.90 6.02
N ALA A 118 -8.28 -5.14 5.71
CA ALA A 118 -8.67 -5.55 4.37
C ALA A 118 -9.90 -4.77 3.87
N ILE A 119 -10.92 -4.61 4.72
CA ILE A 119 -12.13 -3.83 4.38
C ILE A 119 -11.78 -2.36 4.14
N MET A 120 -10.92 -1.76 4.97
CA MET A 120 -10.46 -0.39 4.76
C MET A 120 -9.69 -0.25 3.44
N ALA A 121 -8.82 -1.20 3.12
CA ALA A 121 -8.09 -1.22 1.86
C ALA A 121 -9.03 -1.38 0.65
N GLN A 122 -10.06 -2.23 0.77
CA GLN A 122 -11.09 -2.41 -0.27
C GLN A 122 -11.87 -1.12 -0.52
N ARG A 123 -12.31 -0.43 0.53
CA ARG A 123 -13.03 0.85 0.38
C ARG A 123 -12.15 1.92 -0.27
N ALA A 124 -10.87 1.98 0.10
CA ALA A 124 -9.92 2.88 -0.55
C ALA A 124 -9.71 2.52 -2.02
N TYR A 125 -9.63 1.23 -2.37
CA TYR A 125 -9.57 0.76 -3.75
C TYR A 125 -10.78 1.19 -4.56
N GLU A 126 -12.00 0.97 -4.05
CA GLU A 126 -13.26 1.35 -4.70
C GLU A 126 -13.35 2.88 -4.92
N ALA A 127 -12.95 3.69 -3.93
CA ALA A 127 -12.92 5.14 -4.05
C ALA A 127 -11.95 5.61 -5.15
N ASN A 128 -10.76 5.02 -5.24
CA ASN A 128 -9.78 5.33 -6.29
C ASN A 128 -10.26 4.87 -7.67
N LEU A 129 -10.96 3.74 -7.76
CA LEU A 129 -11.57 3.28 -9.01
C LEU A 129 -12.61 4.29 -9.52
N ALA A 130 -13.48 4.79 -8.63
CA ALA A 130 -14.45 5.82 -8.97
C ALA A 130 -13.76 7.12 -9.44
N LEU A 131 -12.67 7.54 -8.78
CA LEU A 131 -11.88 8.70 -9.16
C LEU A 131 -11.30 8.56 -10.57
N VAL A 132 -10.69 7.40 -10.88
CA VAL A 132 -10.15 7.12 -12.23
C VAL A 132 -11.25 7.16 -13.29
N TYR A 133 -12.42 6.60 -12.99
CA TYR A 133 -13.58 6.61 -13.90
C TYR A 133 -14.06 8.04 -14.18
N ILE A 134 -14.19 8.86 -13.14
CA ILE A 134 -14.59 10.27 -13.27
C ILE A 134 -13.54 11.05 -14.09
N SER A 135 -12.26 10.88 -13.81
CA SER A 135 -11.18 11.55 -14.55
C SER A 135 -11.19 11.17 -16.03
N LYS A 136 -11.41 9.88 -16.34
CA LYS A 136 -11.56 9.41 -17.73
C LYS A 136 -12.77 10.03 -18.43
N SER A 137 -13.91 10.11 -17.73
CA SER A 137 -15.12 10.75 -18.27
C SER A 137 -14.92 12.25 -18.54
N MET A 138 -14.23 12.95 -17.64
CA MET A 138 -13.87 14.36 -17.84
C MET A 138 -12.94 14.55 -19.03
N ALA A 139 -11.93 13.67 -19.20
CA ALA A 139 -11.04 13.69 -20.36
C ALA A 139 -11.79 13.51 -21.66
N ALA A 140 -12.72 12.56 -21.72
CA ALA A 140 -13.55 12.32 -22.92
C ALA A 140 -14.38 13.55 -23.28
N LYS A 141 -15.04 14.17 -22.29
CA LYS A 141 -15.82 15.40 -22.50
C LYS A 141 -14.97 16.59 -22.92
N ALA A 142 -13.76 16.73 -22.38
CA ALA A 142 -12.84 17.80 -22.77
C ALA A 142 -12.45 17.70 -24.26
N VAL A 143 -12.25 16.47 -24.78
CA VAL A 143 -11.97 16.21 -26.20
C VAL A 143 -13.18 16.54 -27.08
N GLU A 144 -14.41 16.28 -26.61
CA GLU A 144 -15.63 16.61 -27.35
C GLU A 144 -15.84 18.14 -27.45
N ILE A 145 -15.48 18.91 -26.43
CA ILE A 145 -15.59 20.39 -26.43
C ILE A 145 -14.52 21.03 -27.33
N GLY A 146 -13.37 20.37 -27.51
CA GLY A 146 -12.27 20.87 -28.34
C GLY A 146 -12.38 20.56 -29.83
N ARG A 147 -13.51 19.95 -30.27
CA ARG A 147 -13.87 19.74 -31.66
C ARG A 147 -14.86 20.79 -32.12
#